data_00180ce581a79cb157c2a9340659ac4c
#
_entry.id   00180ce581a79cb157c2a9340659ac4c
#
_cell.length_a   1.000
_cell.length_b   1.000
_cell.length_c   1.000
_cell.angle_alpha   90.00
_cell.angle_beta   90.00
_cell.angle_gamma   90.00
#
_symmetry.space_group_name_H-M   'P 1'
#
loop_
_entity.id
_entity.type
_entity.pdbx_description
1 polymer ?
#
loop_
_entity_poly.entity_id
_entity_poly.type
_entity_poly.pdbx_seq_one_letter_code
_entity_poly.pdbx_strand_id
1 'polypeptide(L)'
;MRISLDHRSPIPVFHQLTEALRYAIATGELPTGTVLPPLRRAGGLWGVNLHTVRRAYAELARLGLVVTRTPAGTEVIRNGVQERRSPGSEARRQFVDRVVQEARLEHGLDLEALIAVLRGSRRQRTVPDISVVECSATQSTDLAEQLSRRWRVKARGWVLDRGEPPVGPVVGTYFHYNEIRLRWPQRLPQVHFLPIVPEASLVETLSAGRQRSGKVTVQLCERDAAMAGNIAADLLRILPPDRFRVTTRVVPRAEEALEGRPSAGALLLSPRMWGELPPRLRNDPRVHQVRYVFDAEALDALGRTQGWEAA
;
A
#
# COMPACT_ATOMS: atom_id res chain seq x y z
N MET A 1 -6.65 -18.28 8.92
CA MET A 1 -6.31 -17.12 8.07
C MET A 1 -5.66 -17.62 6.79
N ARG A 2 -6.22 -17.25 5.63
CA ARG A 2 -5.63 -17.52 4.31
C ARG A 2 -4.89 -16.26 3.87
N ILE A 3 -3.59 -16.36 3.65
CA ILE A 3 -2.78 -15.29 3.05
C ILE A 3 -2.54 -15.67 1.60
N SER A 4 -2.93 -14.82 0.68
CA SER A 4 -2.59 -14.96 -0.74
C SER A 4 -1.25 -14.28 -0.98
N LEU A 5 -0.25 -15.04 -1.41
CA LEU A 5 1.08 -14.55 -1.73
C LEU A 5 1.33 -14.73 -3.22
N ASP A 6 1.79 -13.68 -3.86
CA ASP A 6 2.16 -13.72 -5.28
C ASP A 6 3.67 -13.94 -5.42
N HIS A 7 4.05 -15.18 -5.77
CA HIS A 7 5.45 -15.56 -6.02
C HIS A 7 6.04 -14.93 -7.29
N ARG A 8 5.20 -14.38 -8.17
CA ARG A 8 5.62 -13.70 -9.41
C ARG A 8 5.76 -12.19 -9.23
N SER A 9 5.29 -11.67 -8.10
CA SER A 9 5.43 -10.24 -7.76
C SER A 9 6.90 -9.86 -7.61
N PRO A 10 7.31 -8.67 -8.05
CA PRO A 10 8.63 -8.11 -7.77
C PRO A 10 8.86 -7.88 -6.27
N ILE A 11 7.81 -7.95 -5.45
CA ILE A 11 7.89 -7.81 -4.00
C ILE A 11 8.37 -9.14 -3.40
N PRO A 12 9.45 -9.13 -2.62
CA PRO A 12 9.91 -10.34 -1.95
C PRO A 12 8.81 -10.99 -1.11
N VAL A 13 8.61 -12.30 -1.26
CA VAL A 13 7.51 -13.04 -0.61
C VAL A 13 7.50 -12.87 0.92
N PHE A 14 8.69 -12.76 1.56
CA PHE A 14 8.76 -12.50 3.00
C PHE A 14 8.13 -11.15 3.36
N HIS A 15 8.27 -10.16 2.50
CA HIS A 15 7.71 -8.83 2.74
C HIS A 15 6.19 -8.83 2.56
N GLN A 16 5.68 -9.46 1.50
CA GLN A 16 4.24 -9.68 1.32
C GLN A 16 3.62 -10.38 2.54
N LEU A 17 4.29 -11.42 3.04
CA LEU A 17 3.86 -12.14 4.22
C LEU A 17 3.89 -11.26 5.48
N THR A 18 4.94 -10.46 5.66
CA THR A 18 5.06 -9.51 6.77
C THR A 18 3.91 -8.53 6.76
N GLU A 19 3.62 -7.93 5.61
CA GLU A 19 2.57 -6.92 5.49
C GLU A 19 1.16 -7.51 5.66
N ALA A 20 0.91 -8.71 5.12
CA ALA A 20 -0.34 -9.40 5.33
C ALA A 20 -0.60 -9.72 6.82
N LEU A 21 0.43 -10.17 7.53
CA LEU A 21 0.35 -10.41 8.98
C LEU A 21 0.21 -9.10 9.77
N ARG A 22 0.93 -8.06 9.39
CA ARG A 22 0.81 -6.72 9.99
C ARG A 22 -0.61 -6.17 9.84
N TYR A 23 -1.19 -6.31 8.65
CA TYR A 23 -2.57 -5.94 8.37
C TYR A 23 -3.55 -6.71 9.26
N ALA A 24 -3.43 -8.04 9.32
CA ALA A 24 -4.29 -8.88 10.14
C ALA A 24 -4.21 -8.55 11.65
N ILE A 25 -3.02 -8.15 12.13
CA ILE A 25 -2.84 -7.66 13.50
C ILE A 25 -3.52 -6.29 13.68
N ALA A 26 -3.34 -5.38 12.73
CA ALA A 26 -3.91 -4.04 12.79
C ALA A 26 -5.44 -4.04 12.73
N THR A 27 -6.03 -4.93 11.93
CA THR A 27 -7.50 -5.08 11.79
C THR A 27 -8.13 -5.90 12.90
N GLY A 28 -7.31 -6.56 13.74
CA GLY A 28 -7.81 -7.44 14.80
C GLY A 28 -8.18 -8.86 14.34
N GLU A 29 -7.96 -9.22 13.09
CA GLU A 29 -8.09 -10.61 12.61
C GLU A 29 -7.12 -11.54 13.36
N LEU A 30 -5.94 -11.01 13.72
CA LEU A 30 -5.00 -11.61 14.65
C LEU A 30 -4.95 -10.77 15.94
N PRO A 31 -5.85 -11.01 16.90
CA PRO A 31 -5.89 -10.24 18.13
C PRO A 31 -4.65 -10.47 18.99
N THR A 32 -4.41 -9.53 19.91
CA THR A 32 -3.37 -9.66 20.95
C THR A 32 -3.52 -10.97 21.70
N GLY A 33 -2.40 -11.65 21.96
CA GLY A 33 -2.38 -12.97 22.61
C GLY A 33 -2.47 -14.13 21.59
N THR A 34 -2.74 -13.86 20.33
CA THR A 34 -2.73 -14.90 19.30
C THR A 34 -1.34 -15.45 19.12
N VAL A 35 -1.17 -16.76 19.24
CA VAL A 35 0.08 -17.44 18.92
C VAL A 35 0.11 -17.76 17.44
N LEU A 36 1.08 -17.18 16.73
CA LEU A 36 1.29 -17.45 15.31
C LEU A 36 1.71 -18.90 15.09
N PRO A 37 1.35 -19.51 13.94
CA PRO A 37 1.74 -20.89 13.65
C PRO A 37 3.26 -21.09 13.74
N PRO A 38 3.75 -22.23 14.26
CA PRO A 38 5.16 -22.57 14.21
C PRO A 38 5.71 -22.51 12.79
N LEU A 39 6.97 -22.13 12.62
CA LEU A 39 7.59 -21.83 11.31
C LEU A 39 7.33 -22.89 10.24
N ARG A 40 7.42 -24.19 10.59
CA ARG A 40 7.16 -25.28 9.64
C ARG A 40 5.70 -25.34 9.21
N ARG A 41 4.77 -25.17 10.18
CA ARG A 41 3.34 -25.18 9.91
C ARG A 41 2.93 -23.95 9.10
N ALA A 42 3.48 -22.78 9.42
CA ALA A 42 3.28 -21.54 8.70
C ALA A 42 3.75 -21.64 7.24
N GLY A 43 4.90 -22.25 7.02
CA GLY A 43 5.41 -22.53 5.67
C GLY A 43 4.45 -23.36 4.83
N GLY A 44 3.89 -24.43 5.40
CA GLY A 44 2.87 -25.25 4.74
C GLY A 44 1.54 -24.52 4.51
N LEU A 45 1.09 -23.72 5.48
CA LEU A 45 -0.17 -22.96 5.38
C LEU A 45 -0.15 -21.89 4.29
N TRP A 46 0.99 -21.24 4.09
CA TRP A 46 1.12 -20.09 3.19
C TRP A 46 1.95 -20.40 1.93
N GLY A 47 2.34 -21.67 1.73
CA GLY A 47 3.08 -22.10 0.55
C GLY A 47 4.46 -21.45 0.42
N VAL A 48 5.15 -21.17 1.53
CA VAL A 48 6.46 -20.52 1.54
C VAL A 48 7.50 -21.35 2.31
N ASN A 49 8.77 -21.13 2.01
CA ASN A 49 9.82 -21.84 2.73
C ASN A 49 9.99 -21.31 4.17
N LEU A 50 10.60 -22.12 5.02
CA LEU A 50 10.84 -21.84 6.43
C LEU A 50 11.63 -20.54 6.67
N HIS A 51 12.59 -20.24 5.79
CA HIS A 51 13.41 -19.02 5.89
C HIS A 51 12.59 -17.74 5.63
N THR A 52 11.66 -17.82 4.68
CA THR A 52 10.71 -16.74 4.39
C THR A 52 9.84 -16.43 5.62
N VAL A 53 9.26 -17.46 6.25
CA VAL A 53 8.47 -17.30 7.48
C VAL A 53 9.32 -16.74 8.61
N ARG A 54 10.52 -17.28 8.83
CA ARG A 54 11.43 -16.81 9.86
C ARG A 54 11.76 -15.34 9.70
N ARG A 55 12.05 -14.91 8.47
CA ARG A 55 12.35 -13.51 8.15
C ARG A 55 11.15 -12.61 8.39
N ALA A 56 9.95 -13.03 7.99
CA ALA A 56 8.73 -12.28 8.23
C ALA A 56 8.44 -12.12 9.73
N TYR A 57 8.57 -13.19 10.52
CA TYR A 57 8.37 -13.13 11.97
C TYR A 57 9.43 -12.27 12.68
N ALA A 58 10.68 -12.34 12.24
CA ALA A 58 11.74 -11.48 12.75
C ALA A 58 11.46 -10.01 12.48
N GLU A 59 10.93 -9.68 11.30
CA GLU A 59 10.55 -8.31 10.96
C GLU A 59 9.35 -7.84 11.78
N LEU A 60 8.32 -8.67 11.99
CA LEU A 60 7.21 -8.36 12.89
C LEU A 60 7.67 -8.13 14.33
N ALA A 61 8.65 -8.93 14.79
CA ALA A 61 9.24 -8.75 16.11
C ALA A 61 10.03 -7.43 16.21
N ARG A 62 10.78 -7.08 15.17
CA ARG A 62 11.48 -5.79 15.08
C ARG A 62 10.51 -4.61 15.12
N LEU A 63 9.35 -4.75 14.50
CA LEU A 63 8.26 -3.77 14.53
C LEU A 63 7.49 -3.76 15.87
N GLY A 64 7.81 -4.65 16.80
CA GLY A 64 7.15 -4.74 18.09
C GLY A 64 5.71 -5.28 18.04
N LEU A 65 5.35 -5.97 16.94
CA LEU A 65 4.01 -6.52 16.75
C LEU A 65 3.86 -7.93 17.31
N VAL A 66 4.96 -8.66 17.41
CA VAL A 66 5.01 -10.01 17.97
C VAL A 66 6.22 -10.17 18.88
N VAL A 67 6.13 -11.15 19.78
CA VAL A 67 7.26 -11.58 20.61
C VAL A 67 7.41 -13.07 20.52
N THR A 68 8.66 -13.54 20.34
CA THR A 68 8.97 -14.98 20.39
C THR A 68 9.39 -15.35 21.80
N ARG A 69 8.64 -16.28 22.42
CA ARG A 69 8.95 -16.85 23.74
C ARG A 69 9.15 -18.35 23.60
N THR A 70 10.35 -18.80 23.80
CA THR A 70 10.63 -20.24 23.79
C THR A 70 10.27 -20.82 25.18
N PRO A 71 9.45 -21.89 25.27
CA PRO A 71 8.90 -22.74 24.19
C PRO A 71 7.52 -22.29 23.65
N ALA A 72 6.91 -21.22 24.18
CA ALA A 72 5.52 -20.82 23.90
C ALA A 72 5.22 -20.34 22.47
N GLY A 73 6.26 -20.13 21.62
CA GLY A 73 6.09 -19.71 20.24
C GLY A 73 6.15 -18.20 20.02
N THR A 74 5.64 -17.74 18.88
CA THR A 74 5.60 -16.31 18.51
C THR A 74 4.17 -15.80 18.73
N GLU A 75 4.02 -14.87 19.65
CA GLU A 75 2.75 -14.32 20.12
C GLU A 75 2.56 -12.89 19.63
N VAL A 76 1.36 -12.56 19.18
CA VAL A 76 0.97 -11.18 18.82
C VAL A 76 0.87 -10.33 20.08
N ILE A 77 1.58 -9.22 20.10
CA ILE A 77 1.52 -8.23 21.18
C ILE A 77 0.91 -6.94 20.65
N ARG A 78 0.08 -6.29 21.48
CA ARG A 78 -0.55 -5.03 21.10
C ARG A 78 0.51 -3.94 20.90
N ASN A 79 0.42 -3.17 19.81
CA ASN A 79 1.17 -1.94 19.64
C ASN A 79 0.84 -0.96 20.78
N GLY A 80 1.82 -0.69 21.57
CA GLY A 80 1.74 0.31 22.64
C GLY A 80 1.15 -0.25 23.94
N VAL A 81 2.01 -0.48 24.88
CA VAL A 81 1.81 -0.83 26.29
C VAL A 81 2.05 -2.33 26.59
N GLN A 82 3.25 -2.79 26.33
CA GLN A 82 3.98 -3.55 27.35
C GLN A 82 5.38 -2.98 27.42
N GLU A 83 5.62 -2.31 28.52
CA GLU A 83 6.92 -1.84 28.94
C GLU A 83 7.90 -3.01 29.00
N ARG A 84 8.63 -3.22 27.93
CA ARG A 84 9.86 -3.98 27.96
C ARG A 84 11.01 -3.04 27.65
N ARG A 85 12.00 -3.13 28.51
CA ARG A 85 13.29 -2.43 28.44
C ARG A 85 13.93 -2.59 27.05
N SER A 86 13.41 -1.84 26.06
CA SER A 86 14.13 -1.54 24.84
C SER A 86 15.07 -0.40 25.14
N PRO A 87 16.25 -0.32 24.52
CA PRO A 87 17.19 0.81 24.74
C PRO A 87 16.56 2.20 24.55
N GLY A 88 15.40 2.29 23.89
CA GLY A 88 14.62 3.52 23.75
C GLY A 88 13.54 3.76 24.82
N SER A 89 13.28 2.83 25.75
CA SER A 89 12.24 3.02 26.77
C SER A 89 12.71 3.95 27.88
N GLU A 90 13.98 3.90 28.22
CA GLU A 90 14.60 4.79 29.20
C GLU A 90 14.68 6.22 28.66
N ALA A 91 15.13 6.38 27.41
CA ALA A 91 15.16 7.69 26.73
C ALA A 91 13.74 8.29 26.58
N ARG A 92 12.73 7.47 26.34
CA ARG A 92 11.33 7.91 26.30
C ARG A 92 10.80 8.34 27.66
N ARG A 93 11.11 7.58 28.72
CA ARG A 93 10.75 7.97 30.08
C ARG A 93 11.42 9.29 30.47
N GLN A 94 12.72 9.39 30.29
CA GLN A 94 13.47 10.61 30.54
C GLN A 94 12.95 11.81 29.75
N PHE A 95 12.51 11.59 28.50
CA PHE A 95 11.85 12.63 27.71
C PHE A 95 10.51 13.04 28.34
N VAL A 96 9.64 12.07 28.69
CA VAL A 96 8.33 12.34 29.29
C VAL A 96 8.50 13.04 30.65
N ASP A 97 9.40 12.54 31.51
CA ASP A 97 9.69 13.13 32.82
C ASP A 97 10.18 14.58 32.68
N ARG A 98 11.05 14.84 31.71
CA ARG A 98 11.54 16.20 31.43
C ARG A 98 10.40 17.12 30.98
N VAL A 99 9.54 16.67 30.03
CA VAL A 99 8.39 17.45 29.54
C VAL A 99 7.42 17.77 30.67
N VAL A 100 7.13 16.80 31.56
CA VAL A 100 6.26 17.02 32.74
C VAL A 100 6.88 17.99 33.74
N GLN A 101 8.19 17.89 34.00
CA GLN A 101 8.88 18.81 34.87
C GLN A 101 8.94 20.24 34.31
N GLU A 102 9.27 20.39 33.04
CA GLU A 102 9.30 21.68 32.35
C GLU A 102 7.90 22.33 32.33
N ALA A 103 6.87 21.57 32.02
CA ALA A 103 5.48 22.05 32.06
C ALA A 103 5.11 22.59 33.48
N ARG A 104 5.56 21.88 34.53
CA ARG A 104 5.29 22.28 35.91
C ARG A 104 6.10 23.48 36.35
N LEU A 105 7.42 23.50 36.08
CA LEU A 105 8.32 24.52 36.58
C LEU A 105 8.25 25.81 35.80
N GLU A 106 8.13 25.76 34.49
CA GLU A 106 8.18 26.94 33.63
C GLU A 106 6.79 27.49 33.28
N HIS A 107 5.77 26.59 33.21
CA HIS A 107 4.43 26.97 32.78
C HIS A 107 3.33 26.79 33.84
N GLY A 108 3.67 26.30 35.04
CA GLY A 108 2.71 26.07 36.13
C GLY A 108 1.64 25.02 35.84
N LEU A 109 1.86 24.17 34.82
CA LEU A 109 0.92 23.13 34.41
C LEU A 109 1.17 21.85 35.21
N ASP A 110 0.20 21.39 35.97
CA ASP A 110 0.23 20.02 36.49
C ASP A 110 -0.02 19.01 35.39
N LEU A 111 0.09 17.72 35.69
CA LEU A 111 -0.06 16.65 34.72
C LEU A 111 -1.45 16.67 34.03
N GLU A 112 -2.52 16.96 34.76
CA GLU A 112 -3.88 17.03 34.24
C GLU A 112 -4.06 18.22 33.32
N ALA A 113 -3.57 19.40 33.71
CA ALA A 113 -3.57 20.61 32.88
C ALA A 113 -2.71 20.41 31.62
N LEU A 114 -1.54 19.78 31.72
CA LEU A 114 -0.71 19.44 30.57
C LEU A 114 -1.47 18.50 29.60
N ILE A 115 -2.13 17.46 30.13
CA ILE A 115 -2.96 16.56 29.33
C ILE A 115 -4.12 17.32 28.67
N ALA A 116 -4.76 18.24 29.38
CA ALA A 116 -5.84 19.06 28.81
C ALA A 116 -5.34 19.97 27.68
N VAL A 117 -4.18 20.61 27.85
CA VAL A 117 -3.53 21.43 26.81
C VAL A 117 -3.15 20.57 25.61
N LEU A 118 -2.54 19.40 25.84
CA LEU A 118 -2.20 18.47 24.75
C LEU A 118 -3.43 17.94 24.01
N ARG A 119 -4.53 17.67 24.72
CA ARG A 119 -5.82 17.30 24.13
C ARG A 119 -6.46 18.47 23.35
N GLY A 120 -6.33 19.68 23.88
CA GLY A 120 -6.77 20.91 23.20
C GLY A 120 -5.93 21.20 21.95
N SER A 121 -4.62 21.04 22.01
CA SER A 121 -3.70 21.15 20.87
C SER A 121 -3.97 20.07 19.81
N ARG A 122 -4.52 18.94 20.23
CA ARG A 122 -5.01 17.91 19.30
C ARG A 122 -6.23 18.38 18.48
N ARG A 123 -7.01 19.35 19.00
CA ARG A 123 -8.12 19.99 18.24
C ARG A 123 -7.65 21.05 17.25
N GLN A 124 -6.43 21.58 17.41
CA GLN A 124 -5.74 22.40 16.39
C GLN A 124 -4.85 21.54 15.49
N ARG A 125 -5.25 20.29 15.19
CA ARG A 125 -4.50 19.46 14.26
C ARG A 125 -4.41 20.16 12.92
N THR A 126 -3.21 20.60 12.58
CA THR A 126 -2.87 20.86 11.18
C THR A 126 -3.23 19.62 10.39
N VAL A 127 -4.09 19.81 9.39
CA VAL A 127 -4.49 18.71 8.49
C VAL A 127 -3.21 18.04 7.99
N PRO A 128 -3.03 16.72 8.18
CA PRO A 128 -1.81 16.04 7.78
C PRO A 128 -1.52 16.23 6.28
N ASP A 129 -0.30 16.66 5.95
CA ASP A 129 0.16 16.78 4.57
C ASP A 129 0.87 15.47 4.18
N ILE A 130 0.29 14.73 3.25
CA ILE A 130 0.70 13.37 2.90
C ILE A 130 1.11 13.33 1.43
N SER A 131 2.25 12.71 1.13
CA SER A 131 2.66 12.48 -0.25
C SER A 131 2.33 11.06 -0.68
N VAL A 132 1.59 10.93 -1.79
CA VAL A 132 1.29 9.63 -2.41
C VAL A 132 2.25 9.40 -3.56
N VAL A 133 3.10 8.39 -3.44
CA VAL A 133 4.23 8.15 -4.33
C VAL A 133 3.90 7.09 -5.36
N GLU A 134 4.04 7.46 -6.63
CA GLU A 134 3.82 6.61 -7.80
C GLU A 134 4.79 6.93 -8.94
N CYS A 135 4.88 6.06 -9.96
CA CYS A 135 5.67 6.33 -11.17
C CYS A 135 4.96 7.25 -12.16
N SER A 136 3.65 7.41 -12.05
CA SER A 136 2.82 8.24 -12.93
C SER A 136 2.24 9.43 -12.17
N ALA A 137 2.35 10.62 -12.75
CA ALA A 137 1.78 11.83 -12.18
C ALA A 137 0.25 11.74 -12.05
N THR A 138 -0.43 11.19 -13.05
CA THR A 138 -1.88 11.00 -13.03
C THR A 138 -2.28 10.03 -11.92
N GLN A 139 -1.65 8.85 -11.86
CA GLN A 139 -1.97 7.83 -10.86
C GLN A 139 -1.69 8.32 -9.43
N SER A 140 -0.57 9.02 -9.21
CA SER A 140 -0.25 9.58 -7.90
C SER A 140 -1.28 10.62 -7.44
N THR A 141 -1.79 11.43 -8.38
CA THR A 141 -2.83 12.43 -8.11
C THR A 141 -4.18 11.77 -7.82
N ASP A 142 -4.60 10.80 -8.64
CA ASP A 142 -5.86 10.08 -8.46
C ASP A 142 -5.92 9.37 -7.09
N LEU A 143 -4.82 8.71 -6.69
CA LEU A 143 -4.71 8.06 -5.39
C LEU A 143 -4.66 9.08 -4.22
N ALA A 144 -4.00 10.23 -4.41
CA ALA A 144 -3.97 11.29 -3.41
C ALA A 144 -5.37 11.90 -3.19
N GLU A 145 -6.12 12.09 -4.27
CA GLU A 145 -7.51 12.54 -4.18
C GLU A 145 -8.40 11.52 -3.45
N GLN A 146 -8.25 10.23 -3.75
CA GLN A 146 -8.98 9.17 -3.07
C GLN A 146 -8.72 9.22 -1.55
N LEU A 147 -7.46 9.38 -1.15
CA LEU A 147 -7.07 9.49 0.25
C LEU A 147 -7.67 10.74 0.92
N SER A 148 -7.64 11.89 0.24
CA SER A 148 -8.22 13.14 0.74
C SER A 148 -9.75 13.11 0.81
N ARG A 149 -10.42 12.38 -0.09
CA ARG A 149 -11.89 12.20 -0.05
C ARG A 149 -12.33 11.28 1.10
N ARG A 150 -11.47 10.33 1.49
CA ARG A 150 -11.80 9.37 2.55
C ARG A 150 -11.48 9.89 3.94
N TRP A 151 -10.43 10.68 4.06
CA TRP A 151 -9.90 11.16 5.32
C TRP A 151 -9.64 12.66 5.27
N ARG A 152 -9.81 13.34 6.40
CA ARG A 152 -9.43 14.76 6.56
C ARG A 152 -7.91 14.93 6.55
N VAL A 153 -7.32 14.73 5.37
CA VAL A 153 -5.87 14.87 5.13
C VAL A 153 -5.66 15.69 3.86
N LYS A 154 -4.52 16.37 3.79
CA LYS A 154 -4.09 17.06 2.59
C LYS A 154 -3.12 16.15 1.84
N ALA A 155 -3.62 15.36 0.91
CA ALA A 155 -2.79 14.46 0.12
C ALA A 155 -2.41 15.10 -1.22
N ARG A 156 -1.17 14.82 -1.66
CA ARG A 156 -0.65 15.25 -2.96
C ARG A 156 0.10 14.12 -3.65
N GLY A 157 -0.03 14.07 -4.97
CA GLY A 157 0.74 13.13 -5.79
C GLY A 157 2.23 13.50 -5.82
N TRP A 158 3.09 12.48 -5.79
CA TRP A 158 4.53 12.60 -5.92
C TRP A 158 5.05 11.55 -6.89
N VAL A 159 5.82 11.99 -7.90
CA VAL A 159 6.39 11.08 -8.89
C VAL A 159 7.76 10.61 -8.43
N LEU A 160 7.99 9.30 -8.45
CA LEU A 160 9.24 8.66 -8.00
C LEU A 160 10.51 9.22 -8.64
N ASP A 161 10.43 9.64 -9.90
CA ASP A 161 11.59 10.12 -10.66
C ASP A 161 12.01 11.55 -10.32
N ARG A 162 11.35 12.23 -9.38
CA ARG A 162 11.70 13.60 -8.95
C ARG A 162 12.93 13.70 -8.02
N GLY A 163 13.66 12.60 -7.79
CA GLY A 163 14.92 12.57 -7.05
C GLY A 163 14.74 12.48 -5.53
N GLU A 164 14.65 13.61 -4.83
CA GLU A 164 14.55 13.66 -3.37
C GLU A 164 13.23 13.09 -2.85
N PRO A 165 13.25 12.37 -1.70
CA PRO A 165 12.02 11.90 -1.08
C PRO A 165 11.17 13.09 -0.56
N PRO A 166 9.83 12.98 -0.62
CA PRO A 166 8.97 14.02 -0.08
C PRO A 166 9.14 14.13 1.45
N VAL A 167 8.97 15.33 1.97
CA VAL A 167 8.96 15.58 3.42
C VAL A 167 7.63 15.16 4.02
N GLY A 168 7.64 14.60 5.24
CA GLY A 168 6.45 14.17 5.96
C GLY A 168 6.03 12.72 5.69
N PRO A 169 4.79 12.35 6.05
CA PRO A 169 4.25 11.01 5.83
C PRO A 169 4.15 10.67 4.35
N VAL A 170 4.51 9.44 4.02
CA VAL A 170 4.50 8.93 2.65
C VAL A 170 3.61 7.70 2.57
N VAL A 171 2.73 7.69 1.58
CA VAL A 171 1.98 6.51 1.17
C VAL A 171 2.48 6.08 -0.20
N GLY A 172 2.82 4.82 -0.34
CA GLY A 172 3.24 4.22 -1.61
C GLY A 172 2.45 2.96 -1.90
N THR A 173 2.56 2.48 -3.13
CA THR A 173 2.01 1.18 -3.50
C THR A 173 3.08 0.10 -3.50
N TYR A 174 2.66 -1.16 -3.33
CA TYR A 174 3.60 -2.28 -3.34
C TYR A 174 4.35 -2.45 -4.67
N PHE A 175 3.78 -1.97 -5.77
CA PHE A 175 4.45 -1.99 -7.08
C PHE A 175 5.79 -1.26 -7.05
N HIS A 176 5.92 -0.20 -6.25
CA HIS A 176 7.12 0.64 -6.18
C HIS A 176 7.99 0.36 -4.96
N TYR A 177 7.72 -0.71 -4.22
CA TYR A 177 8.50 -1.05 -3.03
C TYR A 177 10.01 -1.13 -3.29
N ASN A 178 10.42 -1.86 -4.34
CA ASN A 178 11.82 -2.03 -4.66
C ASN A 178 12.49 -0.73 -5.12
N GLU A 179 11.77 0.09 -5.89
CA GLU A 179 12.27 1.39 -6.33
C GLU A 179 12.46 2.34 -5.15
N ILE A 180 11.47 2.43 -4.26
CA ILE A 180 11.54 3.24 -3.03
C ILE A 180 12.67 2.74 -2.12
N ARG A 181 12.81 1.42 -1.95
CA ARG A 181 13.87 0.81 -1.15
C ARG A 181 15.27 1.15 -1.67
N LEU A 182 15.46 1.16 -2.98
CA LEU A 182 16.74 1.46 -3.60
C LEU A 182 17.05 2.96 -3.59
N ARG A 183 16.06 3.80 -3.84
CA ARG A 183 16.25 5.26 -3.93
C ARG A 183 16.27 5.94 -2.57
N TRP A 184 15.40 5.49 -1.64
CA TRP A 184 15.22 6.12 -0.32
C TRP A 184 15.28 5.11 0.82
N PRO A 185 16.38 4.35 0.97
CA PRO A 185 16.48 3.25 1.95
C PRO A 185 16.24 3.71 3.39
N GLN A 186 16.65 4.93 3.72
CA GLN A 186 16.48 5.49 5.07
C GLN A 186 15.03 5.92 5.35
N ARG A 187 14.24 6.19 4.31
CA ARG A 187 12.84 6.57 4.43
C ARG A 187 11.89 5.37 4.44
N LEU A 188 12.35 4.21 3.97
CA LEU A 188 11.53 3.01 3.83
C LEU A 188 10.72 2.66 5.10
N PRO A 189 11.25 2.75 6.33
CA PRO A 189 10.47 2.47 7.54
C PRO A 189 9.32 3.46 7.82
N GLN A 190 9.31 4.60 7.14
CA GLN A 190 8.32 5.68 7.30
C GLN A 190 7.31 5.71 6.14
N VAL A 191 7.46 4.84 5.15
CA VAL A 191 6.53 4.70 4.03
C VAL A 191 5.45 3.70 4.38
N HIS A 192 4.20 4.11 4.25
CA HIS A 192 3.05 3.23 4.38
C HIS A 192 2.70 2.65 3.01
N PHE A 193 2.89 1.36 2.84
CA PHE A 193 2.54 0.68 1.59
C PHE A 193 1.10 0.18 1.65
N LEU A 194 0.30 0.57 0.65
CA LEU A 194 -1.07 0.11 0.50
C LEU A 194 -1.23 -0.75 -0.75
N PRO A 195 -2.05 -1.79 -0.70
CA PRO A 195 -2.48 -2.50 -1.90
C PRO A 195 -3.39 -1.61 -2.74
N ILE A 196 -3.30 -1.79 -4.05
CA ILE A 196 -4.20 -1.17 -5.01
C ILE A 196 -4.90 -2.26 -5.82
N VAL A 197 -6.09 -1.94 -6.29
CA VAL A 197 -6.90 -2.81 -7.14
C VAL A 197 -7.32 -2.04 -8.38
N PRO A 198 -7.51 -2.70 -9.54
CA PRO A 198 -8.05 -2.03 -10.70
C PRO A 198 -9.45 -1.46 -10.39
N GLU A 199 -9.72 -0.27 -10.90
CA GLU A 199 -11.00 0.42 -10.71
C GLU A 199 -12.14 -0.39 -11.36
N ALA A 200 -13.21 -0.68 -10.61
CA ALA A 200 -14.33 -1.51 -11.07
C ALA A 200 -15.06 -0.91 -12.29
N SER A 201 -15.08 0.41 -12.44
CA SER A 201 -15.63 1.13 -13.59
C SER A 201 -15.02 0.72 -14.94
N LEU A 202 -13.82 0.12 -14.93
CA LEU A 202 -13.19 -0.42 -16.14
C LEU A 202 -14.05 -1.49 -16.81
N VAL A 203 -14.74 -2.34 -16.03
CA VAL A 203 -15.63 -3.38 -16.57
C VAL A 203 -16.78 -2.77 -17.37
N GLU A 204 -17.37 -1.71 -16.83
CA GLU A 204 -18.47 -0.97 -17.48
C GLU A 204 -17.97 -0.29 -18.75
N THR A 205 -16.83 0.40 -18.67
CA THR A 205 -16.20 1.07 -19.80
C THR A 205 -15.90 0.12 -20.96
N LEU A 206 -15.34 -1.05 -20.65
CA LEU A 206 -15.03 -2.07 -21.66
C LEU A 206 -16.28 -2.77 -22.20
N SER A 207 -17.38 -2.73 -21.50
CA SER A 207 -18.67 -3.30 -21.91
C SER A 207 -19.52 -2.32 -22.72
N ALA A 208 -19.31 -1.02 -22.56
CA ALA A 208 -20.10 0.00 -23.23
C ALA A 208 -20.05 -0.12 -24.77
N GLY A 209 -21.20 -0.05 -25.41
CA GLY A 209 -21.33 -0.06 -26.87
C GLY A 209 -21.06 -1.41 -27.56
N ARG A 210 -20.97 -2.53 -26.83
CA ARG A 210 -20.63 -3.85 -27.37
C ARG A 210 -21.73 -4.88 -27.13
N GLN A 211 -22.77 -4.84 -27.96
CA GLN A 211 -23.76 -5.92 -28.09
C GLN A 211 -23.30 -6.92 -29.16
N ARG A 212 -22.19 -7.61 -29.00
CA ARG A 212 -21.78 -8.67 -29.94
C ARG A 212 -21.65 -9.99 -29.19
N SER A 213 -22.13 -11.05 -29.83
CA SER A 213 -21.88 -12.43 -29.42
C SER A 213 -20.37 -12.70 -29.46
N GLY A 214 -19.79 -13.09 -28.36
CA GLY A 214 -18.38 -13.45 -28.23
C GLY A 214 -17.62 -12.63 -27.15
N LYS A 215 -16.44 -13.15 -26.80
CA LYS A 215 -15.58 -12.48 -25.78
C LYS A 215 -14.92 -11.24 -26.36
N VAL A 216 -14.88 -10.18 -25.56
CA VAL A 216 -14.13 -8.97 -25.87
C VAL A 216 -12.64 -9.24 -25.65
N THR A 217 -11.82 -9.10 -26.67
CA THR A 217 -10.36 -9.16 -26.53
C THR A 217 -9.86 -7.86 -25.95
N VAL A 218 -9.18 -7.94 -24.80
CA VAL A 218 -8.53 -6.84 -24.12
C VAL A 218 -7.04 -7.06 -24.19
N GLN A 219 -6.32 -6.22 -24.94
CA GLN A 219 -4.87 -6.28 -25.06
C GLN A 219 -4.24 -5.29 -24.11
N LEU A 220 -3.54 -5.78 -23.11
CA LEU A 220 -2.74 -4.97 -22.21
C LEU A 220 -1.34 -4.74 -22.80
N CYS A 221 -0.95 -3.49 -22.95
CA CYS A 221 0.41 -3.11 -23.35
C CYS A 221 1.18 -2.51 -22.17
N GLU A 222 2.39 -3.00 -21.99
CA GLU A 222 3.34 -2.55 -20.98
C GLU A 222 4.76 -2.67 -21.53
N ARG A 223 5.71 -1.93 -20.91
CA ARG A 223 7.12 -1.95 -21.28
C ARG A 223 7.86 -3.16 -20.70
N ASP A 224 7.47 -3.58 -19.51
CA ASP A 224 8.08 -4.68 -18.77
C ASP A 224 7.18 -5.90 -18.72
N ALA A 225 7.74 -7.07 -19.05
CA ALA A 225 6.98 -8.32 -19.14
C ALA A 225 6.45 -8.78 -17.77
N ALA A 226 7.22 -8.58 -16.69
CA ALA A 226 6.80 -8.98 -15.35
C ALA A 226 5.65 -8.07 -14.87
N MET A 227 5.74 -6.77 -15.13
CA MET A 227 4.69 -5.80 -14.85
C MET A 227 3.42 -6.10 -15.65
N ALA A 228 3.57 -6.41 -16.96
CA ALA A 228 2.43 -6.83 -17.79
C ALA A 228 1.71 -8.06 -17.22
N GLY A 229 2.48 -9.04 -16.74
CA GLY A 229 1.93 -10.23 -16.08
C GLY A 229 1.16 -9.92 -14.79
N ASN A 230 1.70 -9.03 -13.95
CA ASN A 230 1.05 -8.62 -12.71
C ASN A 230 -0.26 -7.86 -12.97
N ILE A 231 -0.24 -6.90 -13.87
CA ILE A 231 -1.43 -6.12 -14.25
C ILE A 231 -2.49 -7.05 -14.88
N ALA A 232 -2.08 -7.99 -15.74
CA ALA A 232 -3.00 -8.96 -16.33
C ALA A 232 -3.66 -9.85 -15.26
N ALA A 233 -2.90 -10.28 -14.25
CA ALA A 233 -3.44 -11.05 -13.13
C ALA A 233 -4.48 -10.25 -12.32
N ASP A 234 -4.23 -8.98 -12.09
CA ASP A 234 -5.18 -8.09 -11.42
C ASP A 234 -6.45 -7.87 -12.25
N LEU A 235 -6.29 -7.66 -13.57
CA LEU A 235 -7.42 -7.52 -14.49
C LEU A 235 -8.30 -8.78 -14.52
N LEU A 236 -7.70 -9.97 -14.46
CA LEU A 236 -8.43 -11.23 -14.43
C LEU A 236 -9.26 -11.44 -13.15
N ARG A 237 -9.01 -10.67 -12.10
CA ARG A 237 -9.83 -10.69 -10.87
C ARG A 237 -11.13 -9.90 -11.03
N ILE A 238 -11.15 -8.89 -11.88
CA ILE A 238 -12.31 -8.01 -12.08
C ILE A 238 -13.02 -8.25 -13.41
N LEU A 239 -12.33 -8.73 -14.45
CA LEU A 239 -12.89 -8.99 -15.77
C LEU A 239 -13.44 -10.42 -15.83
N PRO A 240 -14.77 -10.62 -15.97
CA PRO A 240 -15.37 -11.94 -16.07
C PRO A 240 -14.82 -12.74 -17.26
N PRO A 241 -14.28 -13.95 -17.05
CA PRO A 241 -13.61 -14.72 -18.09
C PRO A 241 -14.54 -15.27 -19.20
N ASP A 242 -15.83 -15.30 -18.94
CA ASP A 242 -16.87 -15.61 -19.94
C ASP A 242 -17.09 -14.46 -20.94
N ARG A 243 -16.84 -13.22 -20.53
CA ARG A 243 -17.05 -12.00 -21.32
C ARG A 243 -15.77 -11.43 -21.91
N PHE A 244 -14.63 -11.62 -21.26
CA PHE A 244 -13.36 -11.00 -21.62
C PHE A 244 -12.25 -12.02 -21.86
N ARG A 245 -11.35 -11.69 -22.80
CA ARG A 245 -10.07 -12.37 -23.00
C ARG A 245 -8.95 -11.36 -22.85
N VAL A 246 -8.15 -11.48 -21.81
CA VAL A 246 -6.99 -10.61 -21.57
C VAL A 246 -5.77 -11.22 -22.26
N THR A 247 -5.06 -10.40 -23.02
CA THR A 247 -3.76 -10.72 -23.64
C THR A 247 -2.75 -9.64 -23.28
N THR A 248 -1.47 -9.99 -23.23
CA THR A 248 -0.39 -9.03 -22.93
C THR A 248 0.49 -8.83 -24.15
N ARG A 249 0.99 -7.62 -24.33
CA ARG A 249 2.00 -7.27 -25.33
C ARG A 249 3.04 -6.33 -24.69
N VAL A 250 4.30 -6.69 -24.83
CA VAL A 250 5.41 -5.84 -24.37
C VAL A 250 5.85 -4.94 -25.51
N VAL A 251 5.89 -3.64 -25.26
CA VAL A 251 6.31 -2.63 -26.22
C VAL A 251 7.18 -1.59 -25.55
N PRO A 252 8.29 -1.13 -26.18
CA PRO A 252 9.24 -0.20 -25.57
C PRO A 252 8.67 1.23 -25.41
N ARG A 253 7.72 1.64 -26.27
CA ARG A 253 7.13 2.98 -26.25
C ARG A 253 5.62 2.93 -26.34
N ALA A 254 4.95 3.91 -25.72
CA ALA A 254 3.48 3.97 -25.67
C ALA A 254 2.82 4.08 -27.04
N GLU A 255 3.46 4.81 -27.97
CA GLU A 255 2.92 4.95 -29.34
C GLU A 255 2.93 3.64 -30.11
N GLU A 256 3.91 2.77 -29.89
CA GLU A 256 4.00 1.45 -30.51
C GLU A 256 2.87 0.52 -30.08
N ALA A 257 2.25 0.78 -28.93
CA ALA A 257 1.06 0.05 -28.52
C ALA A 257 -0.12 0.21 -29.49
N LEU A 258 -0.19 1.34 -30.17
CA LEU A 258 -1.24 1.63 -31.15
C LEU A 258 -1.01 0.93 -32.48
N GLU A 259 0.22 0.50 -32.75
CA GLU A 259 0.58 -0.28 -33.92
C GLU A 259 0.16 -1.74 -33.71
N GLY A 260 -0.53 -2.34 -34.67
CA GLY A 260 -0.98 -3.75 -34.57
C GLY A 260 -2.00 -4.01 -33.46
N ARG A 261 -2.75 -2.99 -33.03
CA ARG A 261 -3.88 -3.14 -32.11
C ARG A 261 -4.94 -4.10 -32.67
N PRO A 262 -5.65 -4.84 -31.83
CA PRO A 262 -6.68 -5.75 -32.30
C PRO A 262 -7.77 -4.97 -33.04
N SER A 263 -8.16 -5.45 -34.20
CA SER A 263 -9.22 -4.85 -35.02
C SER A 263 -10.58 -4.83 -34.31
N ALA A 264 -10.81 -5.79 -33.42
CA ALA A 264 -12.00 -5.88 -32.58
C ALA A 264 -11.55 -6.10 -31.13
N GLY A 265 -11.64 -5.06 -30.29
CA GLY A 265 -11.23 -5.20 -28.90
C GLY A 265 -10.89 -3.86 -28.24
N ALA A 266 -10.37 -3.90 -27.03
CA ALA A 266 -9.87 -2.76 -26.31
C ALA A 266 -8.36 -2.87 -26.12
N LEU A 267 -7.68 -1.75 -26.21
CA LEU A 267 -6.29 -1.59 -25.83
C LEU A 267 -6.23 -0.98 -24.44
N LEU A 268 -5.58 -1.66 -23.52
CA LEU A 268 -5.29 -1.15 -22.20
C LEU A 268 -3.81 -0.76 -22.08
N LEU A 269 -3.56 0.40 -21.54
CA LEU A 269 -2.22 0.87 -21.19
C LEU A 269 -2.09 0.97 -19.67
N SER A 270 -0.97 0.55 -19.14
CA SER A 270 -0.63 0.79 -17.73
C SER A 270 -0.62 2.30 -17.42
N PRO A 271 -0.70 2.71 -16.14
CA PRO A 271 -0.62 4.11 -15.76
C PRO A 271 0.64 4.82 -16.29
N ARG A 272 1.77 4.11 -16.32
CA ARG A 272 3.03 4.62 -16.87
C ARG A 272 2.95 4.86 -18.37
N MET A 273 2.56 3.83 -19.12
CA MET A 273 2.43 3.92 -20.57
C MET A 273 1.40 4.98 -21.00
N TRP A 274 0.29 5.07 -20.25
CA TRP A 274 -0.70 6.12 -20.47
C TRP A 274 -0.14 7.52 -20.27
N GLY A 275 0.68 7.73 -19.24
CA GLY A 275 1.34 9.00 -18.96
C GLY A 275 2.28 9.47 -20.08
N GLU A 276 2.93 8.52 -20.77
CA GLU A 276 3.82 8.77 -21.90
C GLU A 276 3.08 9.00 -23.23
N LEU A 277 1.82 8.51 -23.34
CA LEU A 277 1.06 8.65 -24.59
C LEU A 277 0.68 10.12 -24.83
N PRO A 278 0.96 10.68 -26.03
CA PRO A 278 0.54 12.02 -26.39
C PRO A 278 -0.97 12.23 -26.22
N PRO A 279 -1.44 13.38 -25.68
CA PRO A 279 -2.86 13.63 -25.39
C PRO A 279 -3.79 13.38 -26.59
N ARG A 280 -3.35 13.72 -27.81
CA ARG A 280 -4.11 13.50 -29.06
C ARG A 280 -4.45 12.02 -29.32
N LEU A 281 -3.61 11.10 -28.83
CA LEU A 281 -3.79 9.65 -29.04
C LEU A 281 -4.63 9.00 -27.93
N ARG A 282 -4.91 9.71 -26.83
CA ARG A 282 -5.77 9.24 -25.73
C ARG A 282 -7.26 9.32 -26.06
N ASN A 283 -7.61 10.03 -27.11
CA ASN A 283 -9.01 10.21 -27.52
C ASN A 283 -9.56 9.05 -28.39
N ASP A 284 -8.76 8.03 -28.71
CA ASP A 284 -9.27 6.84 -29.41
C ASP A 284 -10.19 6.04 -28.46
N PRO A 285 -11.47 5.82 -28.82
CA PRO A 285 -12.45 5.16 -27.94
C PRO A 285 -12.13 3.69 -27.64
N ARG A 286 -11.09 3.14 -28.26
CA ARG A 286 -10.62 1.77 -28.02
C ARG A 286 -9.41 1.73 -27.10
N VAL A 287 -8.84 2.88 -26.77
CA VAL A 287 -7.63 3.00 -25.93
C VAL A 287 -8.05 3.47 -24.54
N HIS A 288 -7.75 2.67 -23.55
CA HIS A 288 -8.12 2.95 -22.17
C HIS A 288 -6.91 2.83 -21.25
N GLN A 289 -6.92 3.60 -20.17
CA GLN A 289 -5.96 3.46 -19.08
C GLN A 289 -6.42 2.38 -18.10
N VAL A 290 -5.51 1.55 -17.64
CA VAL A 290 -5.74 0.79 -16.41
C VAL A 290 -5.62 1.77 -15.24
N ARG A 291 -6.75 2.08 -14.60
CA ARG A 291 -6.77 2.90 -13.40
C ARG A 291 -6.77 2.00 -12.18
N TYR A 292 -6.05 2.43 -11.16
CA TYR A 292 -6.00 1.76 -9.86
C TYR A 292 -6.55 2.66 -8.77
N VAL A 293 -7.18 2.03 -7.80
CA VAL A 293 -7.65 2.66 -6.56
C VAL A 293 -7.04 1.92 -5.39
N PHE A 294 -6.89 2.57 -4.24
CA PHE A 294 -6.50 1.87 -3.03
C PHE A 294 -7.57 0.84 -2.65
N ASP A 295 -7.11 -0.31 -2.15
CA ASP A 295 -8.00 -1.23 -1.46
C ASP A 295 -8.68 -0.51 -0.29
N ALA A 296 -10.01 -0.55 -0.25
CA ALA A 296 -10.79 0.25 0.69
C ALA A 296 -10.54 -0.15 2.14
N GLU A 297 -10.41 -1.45 2.41
CA GLU A 297 -10.19 -1.95 3.77
C GLU A 297 -8.79 -1.58 4.27
N ALA A 298 -7.78 -1.68 3.41
CA ALA A 298 -6.41 -1.30 3.72
C ALA A 298 -6.28 0.21 3.96
N LEU A 299 -6.97 1.02 3.14
CA LEU A 299 -7.02 2.47 3.30
C LEU A 299 -7.67 2.86 4.63
N ASP A 300 -8.77 2.21 4.99
CA ASP A 300 -9.47 2.44 6.25
C ASP A 300 -8.64 2.00 7.46
N ALA A 301 -7.94 0.87 7.36
CA ALA A 301 -7.03 0.40 8.39
C ALA A 301 -5.89 1.39 8.64
N LEU A 302 -5.29 1.93 7.56
CA LEU A 302 -4.25 2.95 7.66
C LEU A 302 -4.78 4.21 8.37
N GLY A 303 -5.93 4.74 7.93
CA GLY A 303 -6.52 5.94 8.51
C GLY A 303 -6.79 5.79 10.01
N ARG A 304 -7.38 4.66 10.42
CA ARG A 304 -7.58 4.35 11.85
C ARG A 304 -6.27 4.26 12.62
N THR A 305 -5.25 3.59 12.07
CA THR A 305 -3.95 3.42 12.71
C THR A 305 -3.23 4.76 12.88
N GLN A 306 -3.34 5.65 11.91
CA GLN A 306 -2.77 7.00 11.94
C GLN A 306 -3.65 7.97 12.75
N GLY A 307 -4.85 7.57 13.13
CA GLY A 307 -5.81 8.40 13.84
C GLY A 307 -6.30 9.57 13.00
N TRP A 308 -6.44 9.39 11.69
CA TRP A 308 -7.01 10.40 10.81
C TRP A 308 -8.52 10.49 11.03
N GLU A 309 -9.07 11.69 10.86
CA GLU A 309 -10.51 11.92 10.92
C GLU A 309 -11.13 11.60 9.56
N ALA A 310 -12.34 11.01 9.55
CA ALA A 310 -13.08 10.81 8.32
C ALA A 310 -13.43 12.17 7.69
N ALA A 311 -13.40 12.23 6.36
CA ALA A 311 -13.66 13.46 5.60
C ALA A 311 -15.16 13.83 5.62
#